data_1d66460caf7b8cc94b4e6e857a937921
#
_entry.id   1d66460caf7b8cc94b4e6e857a937921
#
_cell.length_a   1.000
_cell.length_b   1.000
_cell.length_c   1.000
_cell.angle_alpha   90.00
_cell.angle_beta   90.00
_cell.angle_gamma   90.00
#
_symmetry.space_group_name_H-M   'P 1'
#
loop_
_entity.id
_entity.type
_entity.pdbx_description
1 polymer ?
#
loop_
_entity_poly.entity_id
_entity_poly.type
_entity_poly.pdbx_seq_one_letter_code
_entity_poly.pdbx_strand_id
1 'polypeptide(L)'
;MEFMELVTKRQSIRKFTPQDVPMEDLLQMVDAARCAPSGKNIQNWHFVITKNKDLFEKIGDAILEKNRLIAEKMKQVDEEKSNRFEKFGKNFTLFYKNAPALVLVFACDYFP
;
A
#
# COMPACT_ATOMS: atom_id res chain seq x y z
N MET A 1 -1.68 26.09 1.64
CA MET A 1 -2.87 25.48 0.97
C MET A 1 -4.02 25.41 1.97
N GLU A 2 -5.13 25.97 1.61
CA GLU A 2 -6.30 25.94 2.48
C GLU A 2 -6.93 24.54 2.55
N PHE A 3 -7.62 24.26 3.65
CA PHE A 3 -8.22 22.95 3.90
C PHE A 3 -9.14 22.48 2.79
N MET A 4 -10.05 23.33 2.33
CA MET A 4 -10.99 22.96 1.27
C MET A 4 -10.28 22.70 -0.06
N GLU A 5 -9.25 23.44 -0.35
CA GLU A 5 -8.42 23.22 -1.54
C GLU A 5 -7.71 21.87 -1.46
N LEU A 6 -7.16 21.52 -0.32
CA LEU A 6 -6.52 20.22 -0.11
C LEU A 6 -7.51 19.08 -0.31
N VAL A 7 -8.68 19.16 0.31
CA VAL A 7 -9.70 18.11 0.24
C VAL A 7 -10.20 17.90 -1.19
N THR A 8 -10.42 18.99 -1.93
CA THR A 8 -10.93 18.91 -3.30
C THR A 8 -9.89 18.44 -4.31
N LYS A 9 -8.62 18.71 -4.08
CA LYS A 9 -7.52 18.30 -4.97
C LYS A 9 -6.99 16.90 -4.67
N ARG A 10 -7.23 16.36 -3.47
CA ARG A 10 -6.73 15.05 -3.11
C ARG A 10 -7.30 13.97 -4.05
N GLN A 11 -6.42 13.14 -4.58
CA GLN A 11 -6.79 11.97 -5.37
C GLN A 11 -5.78 10.85 -5.16
N SER A 12 -6.17 9.64 -5.47
CA SER A 12 -5.26 8.50 -5.43
C SER A 12 -4.45 8.45 -6.72
N ILE A 13 -3.16 8.68 -6.61
CA ILE A 13 -2.24 8.70 -7.74
C ILE A 13 -1.54 7.34 -7.82
N ARG A 14 -1.52 6.74 -9.01
CA ARG A 14 -0.91 5.43 -9.25
C ARG A 14 0.17 5.45 -10.33
N LYS A 15 0.49 6.62 -10.87
CA LYS A 15 1.61 6.82 -11.79
C LYS A 15 2.59 7.78 -11.11
N PHE A 16 3.85 7.42 -11.10
CA PHE A 16 4.87 8.16 -10.37
C PHE A 16 5.99 8.61 -11.30
N THR A 17 6.57 9.78 -10.99
CA THR A 17 7.79 10.23 -11.65
C THR A 17 8.99 9.53 -11.03
N PRO A 18 10.14 9.46 -11.74
CA PRO A 18 11.36 8.88 -11.17
C PRO A 18 12.05 9.77 -10.14
N GLN A 19 11.49 10.94 -9.86
CA GLN A 19 12.07 11.89 -8.90
C GLN A 19 12.12 11.30 -7.51
N ASP A 20 13.29 11.37 -6.88
CA ASP A 20 13.46 10.91 -5.50
C ASP A 20 12.72 11.83 -4.52
N VAL A 21 12.30 11.25 -3.41
CA VAL A 21 11.65 11.96 -2.31
C VAL A 21 12.60 11.97 -1.12
N PRO A 22 12.97 13.14 -0.59
CA PRO A 22 13.85 13.22 0.58
C PRO A 22 13.25 12.46 1.77
N MET A 23 14.10 11.83 2.57
CA MET A 23 13.65 11.10 3.76
C MET A 23 12.90 12.02 4.74
N GLU A 24 13.31 13.28 4.82
CA GLU A 24 12.64 14.28 5.67
C GLU A 24 11.16 14.43 5.31
N ASP A 25 10.85 14.47 4.01
CA ASP A 25 9.47 14.59 3.55
C ASP A 25 8.66 13.34 3.89
N LEU A 26 9.28 12.16 3.73
CA LEU A 26 8.63 10.89 4.08
C LEU A 26 8.34 10.81 5.57
N LEU A 27 9.26 11.29 6.40
CA LEU A 27 9.05 11.32 7.85
C LEU A 27 7.95 12.30 8.26
N GLN A 28 7.82 13.43 7.57
CA GLN A 28 6.71 14.36 7.79
C GLN A 28 5.37 13.72 7.42
N MET A 29 5.34 12.95 6.36
CA MET A 29 4.13 12.22 5.96
C MET A 29 3.72 11.21 7.03
N VAL A 30 4.67 10.49 7.60
CA VAL A 30 4.41 9.54 8.69
C VAL A 30 3.93 10.26 9.94
N ASP A 31 4.53 11.42 10.27
CA ASP A 31 4.09 12.23 11.41
C ASP A 31 2.63 12.68 11.24
N ALA A 32 2.24 13.07 10.03
CA ALA A 32 0.85 13.40 9.73
C ALA A 32 -0.06 12.18 9.87
N ALA A 33 0.38 11.03 9.39
CA ALA A 33 -0.40 9.79 9.45
C ALA A 33 -0.65 9.32 10.89
N ARG A 34 0.30 9.57 11.80
CA ARG A 34 0.14 9.22 13.22
C ARG A 34 -0.96 10.01 13.92
N CYS A 35 -1.39 11.12 13.34
CA CYS A 35 -2.49 11.92 13.88
C CYS A 35 -3.87 11.33 13.57
N ALA A 36 -3.95 10.26 12.78
CA ALA A 36 -5.21 9.61 12.46
C ALA A 36 -5.82 8.93 13.69
N PRO A 37 -7.15 8.84 13.76
CA PRO A 37 -7.78 8.11 14.85
C PRO A 37 -7.52 6.60 14.73
N SER A 38 -7.52 5.93 15.87
CA SER A 38 -7.42 4.47 15.96
C SER A 38 -8.49 3.93 16.91
N GLY A 39 -8.85 2.67 16.74
CA GLY A 39 -9.81 2.01 17.61
C GLY A 39 -9.35 2.08 19.07
N LYS A 40 -10.19 2.63 19.95
CA LYS A 40 -9.87 2.86 21.37
C LYS A 40 -8.57 3.62 21.60
N ASN A 41 -8.11 4.38 20.63
CA ASN A 41 -6.85 5.13 20.66
C ASN A 41 -5.63 4.23 20.96
N ILE A 42 -5.65 3.01 20.46
CA ILE A 42 -4.58 2.02 20.69
C ILE A 42 -3.27 2.46 20.06
N GLN A 43 -3.33 3.09 18.89
CA GLN A 43 -2.15 3.59 18.15
C GLN A 43 -1.11 2.48 17.91
N ASN A 44 -1.58 1.31 17.53
CA ASN A 44 -0.76 0.10 17.37
C ASN A 44 -0.12 -0.03 15.98
N TRP A 45 -0.05 1.05 15.23
CA TRP A 45 0.59 1.05 13.93
C TRP A 45 2.10 1.08 14.04
N HIS A 46 2.74 0.46 13.06
CA HIS A 46 4.18 0.49 12.88
C HIS A 46 4.47 0.84 11.43
N PHE A 47 5.23 1.90 11.20
CA PHE A 47 5.55 2.37 9.86
C PHE A 47 6.95 1.93 9.47
N VAL A 48 7.08 1.41 8.27
CA VAL A 48 8.37 1.08 7.68
C VAL A 48 8.50 1.82 6.37
N ILE A 49 9.54 2.64 6.26
CA ILE A 49 9.84 3.39 5.04
C ILE A 49 10.99 2.70 4.34
N THR A 50 10.83 2.41 3.05
CA THR A 50 11.90 1.80 2.27
C THR A 50 12.00 2.42 0.88
N LYS A 51 13.23 2.56 0.40
CA LYS A 51 13.56 2.91 -0.99
C LYS A 51 14.24 1.76 -1.69
N ASN A 52 14.34 0.60 -1.05
CA ASN A 52 15.02 -0.58 -1.58
C ASN A 52 14.16 -1.25 -2.66
N LYS A 53 14.55 -1.10 -3.91
CA LYS A 53 13.82 -1.66 -5.05
C LYS A 53 13.81 -3.19 -5.08
N ASP A 54 14.83 -3.84 -4.55
CA ASP A 54 14.85 -5.29 -4.42
C ASP A 54 13.76 -5.77 -3.47
N LEU A 55 13.52 -5.02 -2.40
CA LEU A 55 12.43 -5.31 -1.48
C LEU A 55 11.07 -5.10 -2.15
N PHE A 56 10.93 -4.08 -3.01
CA PHE A 56 9.71 -3.85 -3.79
C PHE A 56 9.38 -5.08 -4.63
N GLU A 57 10.38 -5.67 -5.28
CA GLU A 57 10.19 -6.87 -6.10
C GLU A 57 9.79 -8.09 -5.24
N LYS A 58 10.42 -8.28 -4.09
CA LYS A 58 10.09 -9.40 -3.19
C LYS A 58 8.66 -9.28 -2.66
N ILE A 59 8.25 -8.07 -2.29
CA ILE A 59 6.87 -7.83 -1.83
C ILE A 59 5.89 -8.11 -2.97
N GLY A 60 6.20 -7.67 -4.18
CA GLY A 60 5.37 -7.92 -5.36
C GLY A 60 5.22 -9.41 -5.65
N ASP A 61 6.30 -10.18 -5.57
CA ASP A 61 6.27 -11.61 -5.75
C ASP A 61 5.39 -12.30 -4.70
N ALA A 62 5.48 -11.85 -3.46
CA ALA A 62 4.63 -12.37 -2.37
C ALA A 62 3.15 -12.06 -2.61
N ILE A 63 2.83 -10.86 -3.10
CA ILE A 63 1.46 -10.47 -3.43
C ILE A 63 0.92 -11.35 -4.57
N LEU A 64 1.70 -11.53 -5.63
CA LEU A 64 1.29 -12.36 -6.77
C LEU A 64 1.07 -13.81 -6.36
N GLU A 65 1.94 -14.37 -5.52
CA GLU A 65 1.78 -15.73 -5.02
C GLU A 65 0.51 -15.88 -4.18
N LYS A 66 0.24 -14.91 -3.31
CA LYS A 66 -0.98 -14.92 -2.50
C LYS A 66 -2.22 -14.82 -3.38
N ASN A 67 -2.19 -13.94 -4.38
CA ASN A 67 -3.29 -13.78 -5.32
C ASN A 67 -3.52 -15.07 -6.12
N ARG A 68 -2.44 -15.74 -6.52
CA ARG A 68 -2.53 -17.03 -7.24
C ARG A 68 -3.23 -18.08 -6.39
N LEU A 69 -2.89 -18.17 -5.11
CA LEU A 69 -3.52 -19.14 -4.20
C LEU A 69 -5.00 -18.84 -3.99
N ILE A 70 -5.37 -17.57 -3.86
CA ILE A 70 -6.77 -17.16 -3.74
C ILE A 70 -7.52 -17.46 -5.04
N ALA A 71 -6.92 -17.15 -6.18
CA ALA A 71 -7.52 -17.42 -7.49
C ALA A 71 -7.79 -18.91 -7.73
N GLU A 72 -6.88 -19.79 -7.30
CA GLU A 72 -7.09 -21.24 -7.39
C GLU A 72 -8.31 -21.70 -6.61
N LYS A 73 -8.52 -21.15 -5.41
CA LYS A 73 -9.70 -21.45 -4.61
C LYS A 73 -10.98 -20.93 -5.27
N MET A 74 -10.92 -19.72 -5.84
CA MET A 74 -12.05 -19.14 -6.56
C MET A 74 -12.40 -19.93 -7.82
N LYS A 75 -11.40 -20.48 -8.51
CA LYS A 75 -11.58 -21.26 -9.73
C LYS A 75 -12.47 -22.48 -9.51
N GLN A 76 -12.45 -23.07 -8.32
CA GLN A 76 -13.29 -24.21 -7.98
C GLN A 76 -14.77 -23.84 -7.93
N VAL A 77 -15.10 -22.57 -7.76
CA VAL A 77 -16.46 -22.05 -7.65
C VAL A 77 -16.88 -21.32 -8.93
N ASP A 78 -16.01 -20.45 -9.45
CA ASP A 78 -16.29 -19.60 -10.62
C ASP A 78 -14.97 -19.22 -11.30
N GLU A 79 -14.67 -19.89 -12.42
CA GLU A 79 -13.43 -19.67 -13.17
C GLU A 79 -13.32 -18.24 -13.72
N GLU A 80 -14.42 -17.68 -14.20
CA GLU A 80 -14.44 -16.33 -14.75
C GLU A 80 -14.10 -15.28 -13.67
N LYS A 81 -14.68 -15.40 -12.48
CA LYS A 81 -14.36 -14.53 -11.35
C LYS A 81 -12.91 -14.68 -10.93
N SER A 82 -12.38 -15.91 -10.93
CA SER A 82 -10.97 -16.17 -10.61
C SER A 82 -10.04 -15.43 -11.56
N ASN A 83 -10.30 -15.52 -12.88
CA ASN A 83 -9.48 -14.85 -13.89
C ASN A 83 -9.53 -13.33 -13.74
N ARG A 84 -10.71 -12.77 -13.46
CA ARG A 84 -10.86 -11.32 -13.24
C ARG A 84 -10.16 -10.87 -11.98
N PHE A 85 -10.25 -11.64 -10.91
CA PHE A 85 -9.57 -11.33 -9.65
C PHE A 85 -8.06 -11.30 -9.83
N GLU A 86 -7.49 -12.32 -10.48
CA GLU A 86 -6.05 -12.42 -10.68
C GLU A 86 -5.52 -11.26 -11.55
N LYS A 87 -6.22 -10.97 -12.64
CA LYS A 87 -5.86 -9.85 -13.53
C LYS A 87 -5.96 -8.51 -12.81
N PHE A 88 -7.05 -8.27 -12.08
CA PHE A 88 -7.25 -7.04 -11.31
C PHE A 88 -6.16 -6.87 -10.24
N GLY A 89 -5.90 -7.92 -9.48
CA GLY A 89 -4.87 -7.89 -8.44
C GLY A 89 -3.49 -7.56 -9.01
N LYS A 90 -3.12 -8.19 -10.14
CA LYS A 90 -1.86 -7.92 -10.80
C LYS A 90 -1.75 -6.46 -11.26
N ASN A 91 -2.77 -5.95 -11.95
CA ASN A 91 -2.72 -4.61 -12.54
C ASN A 91 -2.91 -3.50 -11.51
N PHE A 92 -3.68 -3.75 -10.46
CA PHE A 92 -4.08 -2.72 -9.50
C PHE A 92 -3.19 -2.66 -8.27
N THR A 93 -2.51 -3.76 -7.90
CA THR A 93 -1.72 -3.82 -6.67
C THR A 93 -0.24 -3.50 -6.90
N LEU A 94 0.29 -3.75 -8.08
CA LEU A 94 1.74 -3.66 -8.34
C LEU A 94 2.22 -2.30 -8.86
N PHE A 95 1.35 -1.30 -8.96
CA PHE A 95 1.72 0.02 -9.45
C PHE A 95 2.80 0.70 -8.59
N TYR A 96 2.89 0.34 -7.31
CA TYR A 96 3.85 0.91 -6.36
C TYR A 96 5.30 0.64 -6.75
N LYS A 97 5.57 -0.38 -7.57
CA LYS A 97 6.93 -0.72 -7.97
C LYS A 97 7.66 0.42 -8.68
N ASN A 98 6.92 1.33 -9.29
CA ASN A 98 7.48 2.49 -9.98
C ASN A 98 7.62 3.72 -9.09
N ALA A 99 7.18 3.63 -7.84
CA ALA A 99 7.30 4.73 -6.89
C ALA A 99 8.74 4.86 -6.37
N PRO A 100 9.18 6.09 -6.02
CA PRO A 100 10.53 6.31 -5.46
C PRO A 100 10.69 5.75 -4.05
N ALA A 101 9.60 5.58 -3.32
CA ALA A 101 9.61 5.07 -1.95
C ALA A 101 8.32 4.32 -1.65
N LEU A 102 8.37 3.47 -0.64
CA LEU A 102 7.22 2.71 -0.17
C LEU A 102 7.12 2.87 1.35
N VAL A 103 5.94 3.20 1.82
CA VAL A 103 5.64 3.23 3.25
C VAL A 103 4.70 2.08 3.56
N LEU A 104 5.16 1.16 4.39
CA LEU A 104 4.37 0.03 4.86
C LEU A 104 3.81 0.34 6.23
N VAL A 105 2.54 0.07 6.44
CA VAL A 105 1.87 0.28 7.72
C VAL A 105 1.44 -1.07 8.26
N PHE A 106 1.98 -1.43 9.42
CA PHE A 106 1.67 -2.68 10.09
C PHE A 106 0.81 -2.42 11.31
N ALA A 107 -0.14 -3.31 11.58
CA ALA A 107 -0.83 -3.35 12.86
C ALA A 107 -0.07 -4.30 13.78
N CYS A 108 0.42 -3.78 14.89
CA CYS A 108 1.07 -4.59 15.91
C CYS A 108 0.02 -5.20 16.82
N ASP A 109 0.22 -6.44 17.26
CA ASP A 109 -0.65 -7.05 18.24
C ASP A 109 -0.61 -6.25 19.54
N TYR A 110 -1.79 -5.94 20.04
CA TYR A 110 -1.93 -5.23 21.28
C TYR A 110 -2.67 -6.10 22.30
N PHE A 111 -1.99 -6.39 23.38
CA PHE A 111 -2.57 -7.11 24.52
C PHE A 111 -2.59 -6.16 25.71
N PRO A 112 -3.77 -5.74 26.16
CA PRO A 112 -3.88 -4.90 27.36
C PRO A 112 -3.42 -5.59 28.61
#